data_081a1da584ce5c4349bc7ce3717972b4
#
_entry.id   081a1da584ce5c4349bc7ce3717972b4
#
_cell.length_a   1.000
_cell.length_b   1.000
_cell.length_c   1.000
_cell.angle_alpha   90.00
_cell.angle_beta   90.00
_cell.angle_gamma   90.00
#
_symmetry.space_group_name_H-M   'P 1'
#
loop_
_entity.id
_entity.type
_entity.pdbx_description
1 polymer ?
#
loop_
_entity_poly.entity_id
_entity_poly.type
_entity_poly.pdbx_seq_one_letter_code
_entity_poly.pdbx_strand_id
1 'polypeptide(L)'
;MEDDVEYQRQLALFARCSTEKGIELLKIGEIIAELGHRRYFLDIGAGGGDLTIPTSQSFAHTTVVEPNEKQAGFLSRRCPGFEVYNDLWRNIDLGSKRYDFILCSHVLYYIGQADWLTTIDKMYTHLEPGGRIAIVLQSPIGEVADFFNQFAHYDVQILELWRDLIQRYGDNAIEVRYFMNEIWAESLEDMVTIGLFLLIDPRFKENKEEMRQYFESHHKVPEGYRLMQDEILLVVKKT
;
A
#
# COMPACT_ATOMS: atom_id res chain seq x y z
N MET A 1 -18.45 -7.02 13.52
CA MET A 1 -17.74 -8.24 14.06
C MET A 1 -17.61 -9.33 13.00
N GLU A 2 -18.67 -9.73 12.31
CA GLU A 2 -18.58 -10.72 11.20
C GLU A 2 -17.78 -10.16 10.01
N ASP A 3 -18.02 -8.91 9.64
CA ASP A 3 -17.28 -8.24 8.55
C ASP A 3 -15.77 -8.14 8.82
N ASP A 4 -15.36 -7.94 10.07
CA ASP A 4 -13.97 -7.87 10.46
C ASP A 4 -13.26 -9.25 10.36
N VAL A 5 -13.96 -10.33 10.75
CA VAL A 5 -13.43 -11.71 10.66
C VAL A 5 -13.29 -12.13 9.19
N GLU A 6 -14.26 -11.83 8.36
CA GLU A 6 -14.21 -12.15 6.94
C GLU A 6 -13.12 -11.34 6.22
N TYR A 7 -12.99 -10.05 6.51
CA TYR A 7 -11.90 -9.23 5.99
C TYR A 7 -10.52 -9.79 6.35
N GLN A 8 -10.31 -10.17 7.62
CA GLN A 8 -9.05 -10.75 8.06
C GLN A 8 -8.74 -12.09 7.37
N ARG A 9 -9.78 -12.90 7.11
CA ARG A 9 -9.65 -14.16 6.36
C ARG A 9 -9.22 -13.89 4.91
N GLN A 10 -9.85 -12.93 4.26
CA GLN A 10 -9.55 -12.54 2.87
C GLN A 10 -8.14 -11.96 2.76
N LEU A 11 -7.76 -11.07 3.68
CA LEU A 11 -6.41 -10.50 3.76
C LEU A 11 -5.34 -11.58 3.93
N ALA A 12 -5.57 -12.54 4.84
CA ALA A 12 -4.63 -13.64 5.08
C ALA A 12 -4.49 -14.55 3.83
N LEU A 13 -5.58 -14.78 3.11
CA LEU A 13 -5.56 -15.54 1.87
C LEU A 13 -4.77 -14.77 0.78
N PHE A 14 -5.08 -13.50 0.57
CA PHE A 14 -4.35 -12.64 -0.36
C PHE A 14 -2.85 -12.61 -0.05
N ALA A 15 -2.47 -12.37 1.21
CA ALA A 15 -1.06 -12.33 1.62
C ALA A 15 -0.32 -13.65 1.35
N ARG A 16 -1.00 -14.80 1.47
CA ARG A 16 -0.42 -16.12 1.18
C ARG A 16 -0.29 -16.38 -0.31
N CYS A 17 -1.21 -15.85 -1.11
CA CYS A 17 -1.32 -16.10 -2.54
C CYS A 17 -0.61 -15.03 -3.39
N SER A 18 -0.12 -13.95 -2.79
CA SER A 18 0.52 -12.84 -3.50
C SER A 18 2.02 -12.74 -3.21
N THR A 19 2.79 -12.37 -4.22
CA THR A 19 4.20 -12.00 -4.10
C THR A 19 4.41 -10.52 -3.74
N GLU A 20 3.32 -9.75 -3.60
CA GLU A 20 3.30 -8.29 -3.39
C GLU A 20 4.29 -7.83 -2.33
N LYS A 21 4.13 -8.29 -1.08
CA LYS A 21 4.97 -7.80 0.04
C LYS A 21 6.46 -8.10 -0.12
N GLY A 22 6.79 -9.22 -0.75
CA GLY A 22 8.18 -9.56 -1.06
C GLY A 22 8.79 -8.62 -2.10
N ILE A 23 8.07 -8.31 -3.16
CA ILE A 23 8.53 -7.42 -4.23
C ILE A 23 8.55 -5.96 -3.75
N GLU A 24 7.51 -5.51 -3.02
CA GLU A 24 7.51 -4.19 -2.41
C GLU A 24 8.74 -3.98 -1.50
N LEU A 25 9.07 -4.96 -0.64
CA LEU A 25 10.24 -4.88 0.23
C LEU A 25 11.54 -4.72 -0.56
N LEU A 26 11.69 -5.42 -1.69
CA LEU A 26 12.85 -5.25 -2.56
C LEU A 26 12.91 -3.83 -3.12
N LYS A 27 11.78 -3.30 -3.60
CA LYS A 27 11.71 -1.93 -4.17
C LYS A 27 11.90 -0.83 -3.12
N ILE A 28 11.36 -1.01 -1.93
CA ILE A 28 11.60 -0.14 -0.78
C ILE A 28 13.09 -0.20 -0.39
N GLY A 29 13.69 -1.38 -0.38
CA GLY A 29 15.11 -1.58 -0.10
C GLY A 29 16.03 -0.82 -1.07
N GLU A 30 15.69 -0.79 -2.38
CA GLU A 30 16.38 0.01 -3.38
C GLU A 30 16.36 1.51 -3.02
N ILE A 31 15.21 2.05 -2.58
CA ILE A 31 15.10 3.46 -2.16
C ILE A 31 15.91 3.73 -0.89
N ILE A 32 15.84 2.83 0.08
CA ILE A 32 16.57 2.96 1.35
C ILE A 32 18.09 2.94 1.09
N ALA A 33 18.54 2.15 0.13
CA ALA A 33 19.97 2.10 -0.23
C ALA A 33 20.52 3.45 -0.72
N GLU A 34 19.66 4.30 -1.30
CA GLU A 34 20.01 5.62 -1.81
C GLU A 34 19.95 6.75 -0.74
N LEU A 35 19.47 6.44 0.48
CA LEU A 35 19.41 7.43 1.57
C LEU A 35 20.80 7.72 2.16
N GLY A 36 21.09 9.00 2.37
CA GLY A 36 22.31 9.44 3.04
C GLY A 36 22.32 9.14 4.54
N HIS A 37 21.17 9.11 5.17
CA HIS A 37 20.98 8.80 6.59
C HIS A 37 19.81 7.84 6.77
N ARG A 38 19.85 7.03 7.85
CA ARG A 38 18.83 6.02 8.18
C ARG A 38 18.56 6.00 9.67
N ARG A 39 18.20 7.18 10.21
CA ARG A 39 17.92 7.34 11.64
C ARG A 39 16.46 7.13 11.98
N TYR A 40 15.58 7.77 11.22
CA TYR A 40 14.16 7.87 11.53
C TYR A 40 13.30 7.39 10.35
N PHE A 41 12.46 6.43 10.62
CA PHE A 41 11.48 5.85 9.69
C PHE A 41 10.06 6.10 10.21
N LEU A 42 9.16 6.54 9.34
CA LEU A 42 7.73 6.67 9.59
C LEU A 42 6.97 5.78 8.62
N ASP A 43 6.09 4.93 9.14
CA ASP A 43 5.14 4.16 8.33
C ASP A 43 3.71 4.61 8.62
N ILE A 44 2.99 5.00 7.56
CA ILE A 44 1.61 5.49 7.63
C ILE A 44 0.69 4.40 7.06
N GLY A 45 -0.20 3.87 7.91
CA GLY A 45 -1.06 2.73 7.59
C GLY A 45 -0.29 1.40 7.59
N ALA A 46 0.47 1.17 8.66
CA ALA A 46 1.38 0.03 8.77
C ALA A 46 0.70 -1.35 8.78
N GLY A 47 -0.62 -1.41 9.01
CA GLY A 47 -1.35 -2.66 9.08
C GLY A 47 -0.78 -3.61 10.12
N GLY A 48 -0.59 -4.87 9.72
CA GLY A 48 0.06 -5.91 10.55
C GLY A 48 1.58 -5.78 10.68
N GLY A 49 2.21 -4.84 9.95
CA GLY A 49 3.64 -4.60 9.99
C GLY A 49 4.46 -5.43 8.99
N ASP A 50 3.83 -6.01 7.98
CA ASP A 50 4.50 -6.88 7.01
C ASP A 50 5.60 -6.15 6.24
N LEU A 51 5.43 -4.86 5.96
CA LEU A 51 6.47 -3.99 5.40
C LEU A 51 7.25 -3.27 6.50
N THR A 52 6.56 -2.81 7.57
CA THR A 52 7.14 -2.01 8.64
C THR A 52 8.26 -2.74 9.36
N ILE A 53 8.00 -3.99 9.81
CA ILE A 53 8.95 -4.73 10.65
C ILE A 53 10.27 -5.00 9.92
N PRO A 54 10.29 -5.56 8.69
CA PRO A 54 11.54 -5.75 7.97
C PRO A 54 12.22 -4.42 7.58
N THR A 55 11.46 -3.40 7.17
CA THR A 55 12.00 -2.07 6.81
C THR A 55 12.67 -1.40 8.01
N SER A 56 12.08 -1.53 9.21
CA SER A 56 12.60 -0.93 10.44
C SER A 56 14.02 -1.36 10.79
N GLN A 57 14.44 -2.55 10.34
CA GLN A 57 15.80 -3.07 10.58
C GLN A 57 16.90 -2.19 9.95
N SER A 58 16.54 -1.35 9.00
CA SER A 58 17.44 -0.40 8.35
C SER A 58 17.55 0.94 9.08
N PHE A 59 16.77 1.16 10.15
CA PHE A 59 16.66 2.46 10.83
C PHE A 59 16.88 2.34 12.33
N ALA A 60 17.35 3.43 12.95
CA ALA A 60 17.56 3.47 14.40
C ALA A 60 16.24 3.63 15.16
N HIS A 61 15.28 4.35 14.61
CA HIS A 61 13.99 4.65 15.23
C HIS A 61 12.86 4.48 14.22
N THR A 62 11.77 3.87 14.69
CA THR A 62 10.57 3.64 13.88
C THR A 62 9.35 4.23 14.56
N THR A 63 8.62 5.04 13.82
CA THR A 63 7.30 5.57 14.18
C THR A 63 6.26 4.94 13.26
N VAL A 64 5.12 4.60 13.81
CA VAL A 64 4.01 3.96 13.10
C VAL A 64 2.73 4.73 13.35
N VAL A 65 1.95 4.95 12.30
CA VAL A 65 0.58 5.44 12.38
C VAL A 65 -0.35 4.38 11.81
N GLU A 66 -1.22 3.83 12.66
CA GLU A 66 -2.16 2.77 12.27
C GLU A 66 -3.51 2.98 12.96
N PRO A 67 -4.60 3.27 12.21
CA PRO A 67 -5.90 3.56 12.80
C PRO A 67 -6.61 2.32 13.37
N ASN A 68 -6.30 1.11 12.89
CA ASN A 68 -6.89 -0.09 13.42
C ASN A 68 -6.28 -0.46 14.77
N GLU A 69 -7.10 -0.38 15.84
CA GLU A 69 -6.67 -0.62 17.23
C GLU A 69 -6.01 -2.00 17.44
N LYS A 70 -6.53 -3.05 16.78
CA LYS A 70 -5.98 -4.41 16.92
C LYS A 70 -4.58 -4.50 16.31
N GLN A 71 -4.39 -3.91 15.13
CA GLN A 71 -3.11 -3.89 14.42
C GLN A 71 -2.09 -3.00 15.14
N ALA A 72 -2.48 -1.79 15.55
CA ALA A 72 -1.65 -0.91 16.36
C ALA A 72 -1.23 -1.56 17.68
N GLY A 73 -2.18 -2.21 18.38
CA GLY A 73 -1.90 -2.97 19.60
C GLY A 73 -1.00 -4.20 19.36
N PHE A 74 -1.13 -4.86 18.22
CA PHE A 74 -0.21 -5.95 17.84
C PHE A 74 1.21 -5.41 17.65
N LEU A 75 1.39 -4.33 16.87
CA LEU A 75 2.70 -3.71 16.63
C LEU A 75 3.36 -3.22 17.92
N SER A 76 2.60 -2.57 18.81
CA SER A 76 3.11 -2.10 20.11
C SER A 76 3.64 -3.25 20.97
N ARG A 77 2.98 -4.41 20.94
CA ARG A 77 3.42 -5.58 21.70
C ARG A 77 4.59 -6.31 21.04
N ARG A 78 4.54 -6.44 19.70
CA ARG A 78 5.53 -7.19 18.92
C ARG A 78 6.86 -6.43 18.80
N CYS A 79 6.79 -5.10 18.73
CA CYS A 79 7.91 -4.22 18.49
C CYS A 79 7.93 -3.09 19.55
N PRO A 80 8.31 -3.38 20.81
CA PRO A 80 8.23 -2.41 21.92
C PRO A 80 9.15 -1.19 21.74
N GLY A 81 10.07 -1.23 20.77
CA GLY A 81 10.90 -0.07 20.37
C GLY A 81 10.24 0.86 19.37
N PHE A 82 9.05 0.52 18.84
CA PHE A 82 8.33 1.40 17.93
C PHE A 82 7.51 2.43 18.73
N GLU A 83 7.44 3.65 18.18
CA GLU A 83 6.49 4.65 18.62
C GLU A 83 5.22 4.50 17.79
N VAL A 84 4.14 4.00 18.40
CA VAL A 84 2.89 3.66 17.71
C VAL A 84 1.79 4.66 18.05
N TYR A 85 1.24 5.30 17.03
CA TYR A 85 0.06 6.17 17.11
C TYR A 85 -1.16 5.44 16.56
N ASN A 86 -2.16 5.23 17.39
CA ASN A 86 -3.41 4.61 16.98
C ASN A 86 -4.46 5.67 16.65
N ASP A 87 -4.34 6.27 15.47
CA ASP A 87 -5.31 7.24 14.93
C ASP A 87 -5.10 7.38 13.41
N LEU A 88 -6.01 8.10 12.78
CA LEU A 88 -5.88 8.48 11.38
C LEU A 88 -4.74 9.49 11.18
N TRP A 89 -3.97 9.32 10.12
CA TRP A 89 -2.84 10.22 9.80
C TRP A 89 -3.20 11.71 9.89
N ARG A 90 -4.38 12.10 9.41
CA ARG A 90 -4.83 13.50 9.46
C ARG A 90 -4.89 14.09 10.88
N ASN A 91 -5.13 13.26 11.91
CA ASN A 91 -5.27 13.67 13.30
C ASN A 91 -3.94 13.69 14.07
N ILE A 92 -2.90 13.05 13.54
CA ILE A 92 -1.60 12.93 14.22
C ILE A 92 -0.85 14.25 14.18
N ASP A 93 -0.38 14.69 15.32
CA ASP A 93 0.59 15.79 15.45
C ASP A 93 1.94 15.20 15.89
N LEU A 94 2.91 15.26 15.01
CA LEU A 94 4.29 14.81 15.26
C LEU A 94 5.20 15.95 15.70
N GLY A 95 4.68 17.17 15.86
CA GLY A 95 5.43 18.35 16.25
C GLY A 95 6.61 18.63 15.28
N SER A 96 7.81 18.76 15.82
CA SER A 96 9.02 19.03 15.02
C SER A 96 9.74 17.78 14.52
N LYS A 97 9.20 16.58 14.71
CA LYS A 97 9.83 15.32 14.26
C LYS A 97 10.04 15.33 12.75
N ARG A 98 11.18 14.79 12.33
CA ARG A 98 11.56 14.62 10.93
C ARG A 98 12.04 13.19 10.71
N TYR A 99 11.85 12.72 9.47
CA TYR A 99 12.13 11.35 9.08
C TYR A 99 13.04 11.30 7.84
N ASP A 100 13.96 10.38 7.81
CA ASP A 100 14.80 10.11 6.65
C ASP A 100 13.99 9.35 5.58
N PHE A 101 13.00 8.55 6.02
CA PHE A 101 12.14 7.78 5.16
C PHE A 101 10.69 7.75 5.68
N ILE A 102 9.73 7.95 4.78
CA ILE A 102 8.30 7.83 5.07
C ILE A 102 7.71 6.84 4.07
N LEU A 103 7.04 5.81 4.56
CA LEU A 103 6.30 4.83 3.76
C LEU A 103 4.80 5.10 3.85
N CYS A 104 4.11 4.98 2.72
CA CYS A 104 2.66 5.05 2.61
C CYS A 104 2.22 4.04 1.52
N SER A 105 2.12 2.76 1.89
CA SER A 105 1.80 1.67 0.96
C SER A 105 0.33 1.31 1.06
N HIS A 106 -0.41 1.40 -0.06
CA HIS A 106 -1.83 1.04 -0.18
C HIS A 106 -2.78 1.77 0.79
N VAL A 107 -2.45 3.00 1.18
CA VAL A 107 -3.22 3.79 2.15
C VAL A 107 -4.12 4.81 1.48
N LEU A 108 -3.68 5.43 0.38
CA LEU A 108 -4.41 6.54 -0.24
C LEU A 108 -5.81 6.14 -0.71
N TYR A 109 -6.09 4.86 -0.95
CA TYR A 109 -7.43 4.36 -1.29
C TYR A 109 -8.50 4.67 -0.21
N TYR A 110 -8.07 4.81 1.05
CA TYR A 110 -8.95 5.12 2.19
C TYR A 110 -9.12 6.62 2.43
N ILE A 111 -8.51 7.45 1.57
CA ILE A 111 -8.53 8.90 1.63
C ILE A 111 -9.18 9.42 0.35
N GLY A 112 -10.07 10.40 0.47
CA GLY A 112 -10.67 11.04 -0.72
C GLY A 112 -9.58 11.62 -1.62
N GLN A 113 -9.68 11.41 -2.93
CA GLN A 113 -8.64 11.84 -3.90
C GLN A 113 -8.33 13.34 -3.81
N ALA A 114 -9.33 14.18 -3.51
CA ALA A 114 -9.13 15.62 -3.30
C ALA A 114 -8.18 15.94 -2.12
N ASP A 115 -8.01 15.02 -1.18
CA ASP A 115 -7.17 15.19 0.00
C ASP A 115 -5.78 14.54 -0.15
N TRP A 116 -5.50 13.85 -1.28
CA TRP A 116 -4.23 13.15 -1.46
C TRP A 116 -3.03 14.08 -1.42
N LEU A 117 -3.08 15.19 -2.17
CA LEU A 117 -1.98 16.16 -2.18
C LEU A 117 -1.75 16.78 -0.79
N THR A 118 -2.82 17.15 -0.08
CA THR A 118 -2.72 17.67 1.30
C THR A 118 -2.14 16.63 2.25
N THR A 119 -2.50 15.37 2.09
CA THR A 119 -1.96 14.24 2.86
C THR A 119 -0.46 14.09 2.63
N ILE A 120 -0.01 14.19 1.37
CA ILE A 120 1.41 14.12 1.01
C ILE A 120 2.17 15.37 1.43
N ASP A 121 1.58 16.57 1.33
CA ASP A 121 2.16 17.81 1.85
C ASP A 121 2.48 17.67 3.35
N LYS A 122 1.56 17.10 4.13
CA LYS A 122 1.80 16.84 5.56
C LYS A 122 2.97 15.88 5.76
N MET A 123 3.07 14.77 4.98
CA MET A 123 4.24 13.89 5.03
C MET A 123 5.53 14.65 4.70
N TYR A 124 5.49 15.47 3.65
CA TYR A 124 6.65 16.24 3.19
C TYR A 124 7.15 17.26 4.23
N THR A 125 6.24 17.85 5.05
CA THR A 125 6.65 18.73 6.14
C THR A 125 7.50 17.98 7.18
N HIS A 126 7.26 16.68 7.37
CA HIS A 126 7.98 15.80 8.30
C HIS A 126 9.18 15.09 7.66
N LEU A 127 9.53 15.38 6.41
CA LEU A 127 10.68 14.78 5.77
C LEU A 127 11.96 15.57 6.07
N GLU A 128 13.07 14.90 6.38
CA GLU A 128 14.40 15.52 6.47
C GLU A 128 14.89 15.97 5.10
N PRO A 129 15.75 17.00 4.99
CA PRO A 129 16.49 17.25 3.76
C PRO A 129 17.27 15.99 3.32
N GLY A 130 17.16 15.63 2.05
CA GLY A 130 17.72 14.38 1.51
C GLY A 130 16.88 13.13 1.79
N GLY A 131 15.78 13.26 2.57
CA GLY A 131 14.83 12.17 2.84
C GLY A 131 13.90 11.88 1.68
N ARG A 132 13.15 10.78 1.80
CA ARG A 132 12.23 10.30 0.75
C ARG A 132 10.90 9.81 1.32
N ILE A 133 9.82 10.10 0.60
CA ILE A 133 8.52 9.45 0.78
C ILE A 133 8.40 8.39 -0.31
N ALA A 134 7.97 7.19 0.05
CA ALA A 134 7.59 6.12 -0.86
C ALA A 134 6.08 5.88 -0.75
N ILE A 135 5.35 6.03 -1.85
CA ILE A 135 3.91 5.80 -1.94
C ILE A 135 3.68 4.69 -2.94
N VAL A 136 3.10 3.58 -2.48
CA VAL A 136 2.74 2.44 -3.34
C VAL A 136 1.24 2.48 -3.62
N LEU A 137 0.90 2.37 -4.89
CA LEU A 137 -0.48 2.33 -5.38
C LEU A 137 -0.61 1.32 -6.52
N GLN A 138 -1.81 0.76 -6.67
CA GLN A 138 -2.19 -0.04 -7.83
C GLN A 138 -1.99 0.78 -9.12
N SER A 139 -1.40 0.16 -10.13
CA SER A 139 -1.29 0.75 -11.46
C SER A 139 -2.68 0.93 -12.11
N PRO A 140 -2.89 2.00 -12.89
CA PRO A 140 -4.12 2.19 -13.67
C PRO A 140 -4.20 1.29 -14.92
N ILE A 141 -3.18 0.48 -15.18
CA ILE A 141 -3.12 -0.48 -16.29
C ILE A 141 -2.72 -1.87 -15.76
N GLY A 142 -3.01 -2.91 -16.53
CA GLY A 142 -2.70 -4.31 -16.21
C GLY A 142 -3.94 -5.08 -15.75
N GLU A 143 -3.75 -6.37 -15.45
CA GLU A 143 -4.86 -7.30 -15.21
C GLU A 143 -5.73 -6.93 -14.00
N VAL A 144 -5.13 -6.42 -12.90
CA VAL A 144 -5.90 -5.94 -11.75
C VAL A 144 -6.66 -4.66 -12.07
N ALA A 145 -6.10 -3.76 -12.90
CA ALA A 145 -6.83 -2.58 -13.36
C ALA A 145 -8.03 -2.97 -14.24
N ASP A 146 -7.87 -3.95 -15.14
CA ASP A 146 -8.96 -4.49 -15.96
C ASP A 146 -10.04 -5.13 -15.08
N PHE A 147 -9.65 -5.87 -14.04
CA PHE A 147 -10.55 -6.41 -13.05
C PHE A 147 -11.34 -5.31 -12.31
N PHE A 148 -10.68 -4.22 -11.88
CA PHE A 148 -11.37 -3.08 -11.26
C PHE A 148 -12.34 -2.38 -12.22
N ASN A 149 -11.96 -2.20 -13.47
CA ASN A 149 -12.83 -1.61 -14.50
C ASN A 149 -14.08 -2.47 -14.74
N GLN A 150 -13.92 -3.81 -14.71
CA GLN A 150 -15.04 -4.74 -14.90
C GLN A 150 -16.02 -4.72 -13.73
N PHE A 151 -15.53 -4.71 -12.49
CA PHE A 151 -16.35 -4.98 -11.31
C PHE A 151 -16.62 -3.76 -10.42
N ALA A 152 -15.72 -2.78 -10.37
CA ALA A 152 -15.81 -1.66 -9.44
C ALA A 152 -15.95 -0.29 -10.10
N HIS A 153 -15.67 -0.19 -11.39
CA HIS A 153 -15.54 1.10 -12.08
C HIS A 153 -14.63 2.08 -11.30
N TYR A 154 -13.56 1.53 -10.71
CA TYR A 154 -12.63 2.27 -9.88
C TYR A 154 -11.40 2.64 -10.69
N ASP A 155 -11.17 3.95 -10.84
CA ASP A 155 -9.99 4.50 -11.49
C ASP A 155 -9.05 5.11 -10.43
N VAL A 156 -7.84 4.57 -10.35
CA VAL A 156 -6.77 5.16 -9.54
C VAL A 156 -6.16 6.31 -10.33
N GLN A 157 -6.54 7.55 -10.02
CA GLN A 157 -6.09 8.76 -10.73
C GLN A 157 -4.62 9.10 -10.44
N ILE A 158 -3.74 8.13 -10.66
CA ILE A 158 -2.32 8.26 -10.33
C ILE A 158 -1.59 9.24 -11.25
N LEU A 159 -2.04 9.39 -12.50
CA LEU A 159 -1.45 10.34 -13.44
C LEU A 159 -1.75 11.78 -13.03
N GLU A 160 -2.91 12.04 -12.47
CA GLU A 160 -3.27 13.35 -11.94
C GLU A 160 -2.46 13.64 -10.69
N LEU A 161 -2.38 12.68 -9.77
CA LEU A 161 -1.51 12.80 -8.58
C LEU A 161 -0.05 13.08 -8.98
N TRP A 162 0.49 12.34 -9.93
CA TRP A 162 1.86 12.53 -10.41
C TRP A 162 2.08 13.94 -10.96
N ARG A 163 1.16 14.45 -11.78
CA ARG A 163 1.19 15.82 -12.30
C ARG A 163 1.17 16.86 -11.19
N ASP A 164 0.28 16.68 -10.21
CA ASP A 164 0.15 17.59 -9.08
C ASP A 164 1.41 17.59 -8.21
N LEU A 165 2.04 16.44 -8.00
CA LEU A 165 3.31 16.32 -7.28
C LEU A 165 4.45 17.03 -8.01
N ILE A 166 4.55 16.87 -9.34
CA ILE A 166 5.55 17.59 -10.16
C ILE A 166 5.32 19.10 -10.06
N GLN A 167 4.07 19.55 -10.18
CA GLN A 167 3.74 20.96 -10.05
C GLN A 167 4.09 21.51 -8.65
N ARG A 168 3.92 20.69 -7.60
CA ARG A 168 4.13 21.08 -6.21
C ARG A 168 5.58 21.08 -5.78
N TYR A 169 6.35 20.06 -6.16
CA TYR A 169 7.71 19.82 -5.67
C TYR A 169 8.80 19.93 -6.73
N GLY A 170 8.42 20.02 -8.00
CA GLY A 170 9.33 20.03 -9.15
C GLY A 170 9.61 18.63 -9.70
N ASP A 171 9.93 18.56 -10.98
CA ASP A 171 10.15 17.31 -11.73
C ASP A 171 11.29 16.47 -11.13
N ASN A 172 12.40 17.12 -10.74
CA ASN A 172 13.55 16.44 -10.15
C ASN A 172 13.29 15.82 -8.76
N ALA A 173 12.20 16.24 -8.08
CA ALA A 173 11.82 15.71 -6.78
C ALA A 173 10.96 14.46 -6.87
N ILE A 174 10.40 14.16 -8.06
CA ILE A 174 9.45 13.06 -8.24
C ILE A 174 10.08 11.99 -9.12
N GLU A 175 10.04 10.75 -8.63
CA GLU A 175 10.44 9.57 -9.38
C GLU A 175 9.29 8.57 -9.38
N VAL A 176 9.08 7.91 -10.51
CA VAL A 176 8.08 6.86 -10.68
C VAL A 176 8.80 5.55 -10.99
N ARG A 177 8.56 4.54 -10.18
CA ARG A 177 9.02 3.17 -10.43
C ARG A 177 7.81 2.29 -10.65
N TYR A 178 7.90 1.42 -11.62
CA TYR A 178 6.88 0.43 -11.94
C TYR A 178 7.40 -0.96 -11.58
N PHE A 179 6.53 -1.80 -11.04
CA PHE A 179 6.86 -3.19 -10.80
C PHE A 179 5.60 -4.06 -10.86
N MET A 180 5.82 -5.35 -11.10
CA MET A 180 4.75 -6.35 -11.16
C MET A 180 4.94 -7.37 -10.05
N ASN A 181 3.83 -7.83 -9.51
CA ASN A 181 3.76 -8.99 -8.65
C ASN A 181 2.67 -9.96 -9.15
N GLU A 182 2.62 -11.12 -8.55
CA GLU A 182 1.73 -12.20 -8.98
C GLU A 182 0.83 -12.60 -7.82
N ILE A 183 -0.44 -12.77 -8.13
CA ILE A 183 -1.44 -13.40 -7.28
C ILE A 183 -1.74 -14.75 -7.89
N TRP A 184 -1.51 -15.84 -7.15
CA TRP A 184 -1.76 -17.21 -7.60
C TRP A 184 -2.59 -17.96 -6.58
N ALA A 185 -3.64 -18.65 -7.04
CA ALA A 185 -4.52 -19.47 -6.23
C ALA A 185 -4.74 -20.85 -6.86
N GLU A 186 -4.72 -21.90 -6.03
CA GLU A 186 -4.96 -23.28 -6.51
C GLU A 186 -6.41 -23.49 -6.97
N SER A 187 -7.36 -22.79 -6.34
CA SER A 187 -8.78 -22.96 -6.60
C SER A 187 -9.46 -21.68 -7.11
N LEU A 188 -10.52 -21.86 -7.89
CA LEU A 188 -11.39 -20.77 -8.33
C LEU A 188 -12.01 -20.02 -7.13
N GLU A 189 -12.40 -20.75 -6.08
CA GLU A 189 -13.01 -20.15 -4.89
C GLU A 189 -12.04 -19.25 -4.14
N ASP A 190 -10.77 -19.63 -4.04
CA ASP A 190 -9.72 -18.80 -3.44
C ASP A 190 -9.49 -17.55 -4.31
N MET A 191 -9.41 -17.69 -5.64
CA MET A 191 -9.25 -16.56 -6.54
C MET A 191 -10.43 -15.59 -6.47
N VAL A 192 -11.67 -16.08 -6.41
CA VAL A 192 -12.87 -15.25 -6.22
C VAL A 192 -12.84 -14.55 -4.85
N THR A 193 -12.39 -15.24 -3.80
CA THR A 193 -12.24 -14.65 -2.46
C THR A 193 -11.21 -13.52 -2.46
N ILE A 194 -10.11 -13.71 -3.18
CA ILE A 194 -9.08 -12.66 -3.39
C ILE A 194 -9.67 -11.49 -4.20
N GLY A 195 -10.40 -11.78 -5.28
CA GLY A 195 -11.10 -10.74 -6.04
C GLY A 195 -12.03 -9.89 -5.18
N LEU A 196 -12.79 -10.51 -4.27
CA LEU A 196 -13.64 -9.79 -3.31
C LEU A 196 -12.85 -8.95 -2.31
N PHE A 197 -11.66 -9.38 -1.92
CA PHE A 197 -10.76 -8.60 -1.09
C PHE A 197 -10.24 -7.36 -1.83
N LEU A 198 -9.82 -7.51 -3.08
CA LEU A 198 -9.32 -6.42 -3.91
C LEU A 198 -10.40 -5.34 -4.13
N LEU A 199 -11.67 -5.74 -4.25
CA LEU A 199 -12.82 -4.84 -4.31
C LEU A 199 -13.19 -4.37 -2.90
N ILE A 200 -12.53 -3.39 -2.38
CA ILE A 200 -12.67 -2.85 -1.01
C ILE A 200 -14.12 -2.57 -0.62
N ASP A 201 -14.99 -2.21 -1.58
CA ASP A 201 -16.38 -1.84 -1.35
C ASP A 201 -17.31 -3.06 -1.24
N PRO A 202 -18.03 -3.24 -0.11
CA PRO A 202 -18.97 -4.33 0.08
C PRO A 202 -20.08 -4.44 -0.97
N ARG A 203 -20.40 -3.35 -1.67
CA ARG A 203 -21.46 -3.33 -2.71
C ARG A 203 -21.15 -4.26 -3.89
N PHE A 204 -19.89 -4.58 -4.13
CA PHE A 204 -19.47 -5.45 -5.22
C PHE A 204 -19.46 -6.94 -4.87
N LYS A 205 -19.77 -7.30 -3.60
CA LYS A 205 -19.82 -8.71 -3.14
C LYS A 205 -20.95 -9.53 -3.77
N GLU A 206 -21.90 -8.89 -4.41
CA GLU A 206 -23.04 -9.55 -5.08
C GLU A 206 -22.66 -10.21 -6.42
N ASN A 207 -21.52 -9.85 -6.99
CA ASN A 207 -21.10 -10.26 -8.34
C ASN A 207 -20.24 -11.55 -8.35
N LYS A 208 -20.35 -12.43 -7.34
CA LYS A 208 -19.50 -13.65 -7.22
C LYS A 208 -19.57 -14.58 -8.43
N GLU A 209 -20.75 -14.77 -9.01
CA GLU A 209 -20.90 -15.67 -10.15
C GLU A 209 -20.27 -15.08 -11.41
N GLU A 210 -20.38 -13.79 -11.61
CA GLU A 210 -19.74 -13.08 -12.71
C GLU A 210 -18.21 -13.11 -12.56
N MET A 211 -17.68 -12.95 -11.31
CA MET A 211 -16.26 -13.11 -11.02
C MET A 211 -15.76 -14.54 -11.31
N ARG A 212 -16.56 -15.57 -10.99
CA ARG A 212 -16.19 -16.96 -11.34
C ARG A 212 -16.01 -17.12 -12.84
N GLN A 213 -16.96 -16.63 -13.62
CA GLN A 213 -16.90 -16.69 -15.07
C GLN A 213 -15.70 -15.91 -15.62
N TYR A 214 -15.42 -14.73 -15.04
CA TYR A 214 -14.28 -13.92 -15.42
C TYR A 214 -12.96 -14.64 -15.17
N PHE A 215 -12.72 -15.14 -13.96
CA PHE A 215 -11.48 -15.84 -13.64
C PHE A 215 -11.33 -17.15 -14.40
N GLU A 216 -12.41 -17.94 -14.57
CA GLU A 216 -12.39 -19.16 -15.35
C GLU A 216 -12.05 -18.91 -16.83
N SER A 217 -12.49 -17.79 -17.39
CA SER A 217 -12.33 -17.48 -18.80
C SER A 217 -11.00 -16.80 -19.14
N HIS A 218 -10.43 -16.01 -18.21
CA HIS A 218 -9.31 -15.13 -18.50
C HIS A 218 -8.04 -15.43 -17.68
N HIS A 219 -8.17 -16.07 -16.51
CA HIS A 219 -7.07 -16.19 -15.56
C HIS A 219 -6.74 -17.63 -15.17
N LYS A 220 -7.37 -18.61 -15.81
CA LYS A 220 -7.09 -20.02 -15.60
C LYS A 220 -5.75 -20.41 -16.21
N VAL A 221 -4.91 -21.07 -15.42
CA VAL A 221 -3.63 -21.66 -15.81
C VAL A 221 -3.61 -23.15 -15.48
N PRO A 222 -2.65 -23.94 -15.99
CA PRO A 222 -2.67 -25.40 -15.78
C PRO A 222 -2.75 -25.84 -14.32
N GLU A 223 -2.17 -25.07 -13.41
CA GLU A 223 -2.06 -25.42 -11.98
C GLU A 223 -2.97 -24.58 -11.06
N GLY A 224 -3.94 -23.85 -11.62
CA GLY A 224 -4.84 -22.99 -10.83
C GLY A 224 -5.27 -21.73 -11.55
N TYR A 225 -5.21 -20.61 -10.86
CA TYR A 225 -5.60 -19.29 -11.36
C TYR A 225 -4.53 -18.26 -11.04
N ARG A 226 -4.24 -17.37 -11.99
CA ARG A 226 -3.21 -16.34 -11.86
C ARG A 226 -3.75 -14.98 -12.26
N LEU A 227 -3.46 -13.98 -11.46
CA LEU A 227 -3.74 -12.57 -11.74
C LEU A 227 -2.45 -11.76 -11.54
N MET A 228 -2.00 -11.06 -12.58
CA MET A 228 -0.85 -10.18 -12.48
C MET A 228 -1.27 -8.84 -11.89
N GLN A 229 -0.55 -8.41 -10.89
CA GLN A 229 -0.77 -7.13 -10.22
C GLN A 229 0.35 -6.16 -10.56
N ASP A 230 -0.01 -5.10 -11.24
CA ASP A 230 0.88 -4.02 -11.64
C ASP A 230 0.79 -2.89 -10.63
N GLU A 231 1.94 -2.42 -10.14
CA GLU A 231 1.99 -1.38 -9.11
C GLU A 231 2.93 -0.24 -9.50
N ILE A 232 2.60 0.93 -8.98
CA ILE A 232 3.39 2.13 -9.11
C ILE A 232 3.89 2.56 -7.74
N LEU A 233 5.19 2.81 -7.68
CA LEU A 233 5.86 3.39 -6.54
C LEU A 233 6.26 4.82 -6.89
N LEU A 234 5.55 5.78 -6.32
CA LEU A 234 5.90 7.20 -6.39
C LEU A 234 6.89 7.52 -5.28
N VAL A 235 8.04 8.09 -5.65
CA VAL A 235 9.05 8.56 -4.69
C VAL A 235 9.10 10.07 -4.72
N VAL A 236 8.83 10.70 -3.56
CA VAL A 236 8.97 12.14 -3.38
C VAL A 236 10.26 12.42 -2.61
N LYS A 237 11.17 13.18 -3.21
CA LYS A 237 12.50 13.51 -2.65
C LYS A 237 12.48 14.94 -2.09
N LYS A 238 13.04 15.14 -0.90
CA LYS A 238 13.26 16.47 -0.35
C LYS A 238 14.70 16.90 -0.58
N THR A 239 14.89 17.90 -1.41
CA THR A 239 16.18 18.54 -1.67
C THR A 239 16.60 19.47 -0.55
#